data_9a05955a94ab793b938de16f5bcea539
#
_entry.id   9a05955a94ab793b938de16f5bcea539
#
_cell.length_a   1.000
_cell.length_b   1.000
_cell.length_c   1.000
_cell.angle_alpha   90.00
_cell.angle_beta   90.00
_cell.angle_gamma   90.00
#
_symmetry.space_group_name_H-M   'P 1'
#
loop_
_entity.id
_entity.type
_entity.pdbx_description
1 polymer ?
#
loop_
_entity_poly.entity_id
_entity_poly.type
_entity_poly.pdbx_seq_one_letter_code
_entity_poly.pdbx_strand_id
1 'polypeptide(L)'
;MKNKFLYIILFSFSFSQFDLDARMLGMSGAYTSIASGYQSMGVNPANLVSNQSLSLNLFSANMFMVNDFLSVDLYNQLNGADFDNTSSTSYYSKNDILGQIKGSNIDIEAGVVAPFPIFNFAYKNFGITTHNKSYSKFHIPDTVLDVMLNGNTKDQRFLLDLGGEFISCNEIGLSYAQKVDYLGFPIYLGYTFKYIQGLAFFKMRDIQQDGSYILTQQTSFHASGKYLVEQAFGGTGTSSDFGLLLPEFYEGWNIGASLINLGGSVKFTSDNPTRQYLGSSFESTSGLRQNEYYYLDFKLDTMSVMTAFDSDVEFFSSNSIKVGIFSDIPLEEDYMPGDILYYTVNSNGDSLINVGESSIDIEDVIDLGNGSYLVPSSGLAGSQLQSTTSKDVNLDYPSSLRLGISKNFDEFGILSIDMVTGFDDSFGNSNKFRLSIATEIDRVSENFPIRIGASFGGRQPSSYSLGFGYKAGPLNFDFGRKYYSGIIRNKAKGAEFALNLSIDLTDFKNYSIKFGIPKINLPKLPKLPI
;
A
#
# COMPACT_ATOMS: atom_id res chain seq x y z
N MET A 1 41.11 -14.37 -13.20
CA MET A 1 39.74 -14.18 -13.70
C MET A 1 38.74 -14.64 -12.64
N LYS A 2 38.76 -14.11 -11.41
CA LYS A 2 37.85 -14.56 -10.32
C LYS A 2 37.12 -13.43 -9.57
N ASN A 3 37.15 -12.17 -10.02
CA ASN A 3 36.51 -11.07 -9.27
C ASN A 3 35.64 -10.12 -10.10
N LYS A 4 35.05 -10.58 -11.23
CA LYS A 4 34.15 -9.73 -12.04
C LYS A 4 32.70 -10.20 -12.10
N PHE A 5 32.31 -11.22 -11.30
CA PHE A 5 30.95 -11.74 -11.31
C PHE A 5 30.09 -11.25 -10.14
N LEU A 6 30.65 -10.43 -9.24
CA LEU A 6 29.94 -9.98 -8.01
C LEU A 6 29.36 -8.56 -8.09
N TYR A 7 29.47 -7.87 -9.23
CA TYR A 7 29.00 -6.47 -9.36
C TYR A 7 27.74 -6.29 -10.22
N ILE A 8 27.02 -7.37 -10.58
CA ILE A 8 25.84 -7.28 -11.47
C ILE A 8 24.49 -7.35 -10.71
N ILE A 9 24.48 -7.45 -9.38
CA ILE A 9 23.24 -7.54 -8.59
C ILE A 9 23.14 -6.42 -7.58
N LEU A 10 23.21 -5.17 -8.04
CA LEU A 10 22.79 -4.00 -7.26
C LEU A 10 21.96 -3.07 -8.16
N PHE A 11 20.90 -3.60 -8.73
CA PHE A 11 19.80 -2.79 -9.21
C PHE A 11 18.72 -2.79 -8.11
N SER A 12 18.29 -1.60 -7.71
CA SER A 12 17.19 -1.36 -6.78
C SER A 12 15.87 -1.75 -7.44
N PHE A 13 15.11 -2.63 -6.82
CA PHE A 13 13.82 -3.10 -7.31
C PHE A 13 12.74 -2.98 -6.22
N SER A 14 11.50 -2.68 -6.54
CA SER A 14 10.41 -2.29 -5.64
C SER A 14 9.20 -3.24 -5.64
N PHE A 15 8.45 -3.43 -4.49
CA PHE A 15 7.49 -4.54 -4.41
C PHE A 15 6.38 -4.47 -3.34
N SER A 16 5.18 -4.95 -3.66
CA SER A 16 4.02 -5.04 -2.77
C SER A 16 4.04 -6.26 -1.85
N GLN A 17 3.74 -6.08 -0.54
CA GLN A 17 3.74 -7.13 0.47
C GLN A 17 2.34 -7.54 0.95
N PHE A 18 1.31 -7.36 0.13
CA PHE A 18 -0.06 -7.76 0.45
C PHE A 18 -0.24 -9.28 0.50
N ASP A 19 -1.05 -9.75 1.43
CA ASP A 19 -1.60 -11.10 1.37
C ASP A 19 -2.86 -11.08 0.50
N LEU A 20 -2.97 -12.02 -0.45
CA LEU A 20 -4.00 -11.98 -1.49
C LEU A 20 -5.29 -12.71 -1.11
N ASP A 21 -5.20 -13.68 -0.23
CA ASP A 21 -6.32 -14.52 0.19
C ASP A 21 -6.21 -15.00 1.64
N ALA A 22 -7.26 -15.64 2.15
CA ALA A 22 -7.35 -16.08 3.54
C ALA A 22 -6.35 -17.20 3.89
N ARG A 23 -5.99 -18.08 2.93
CA ARG A 23 -5.00 -19.13 3.17
C ARG A 23 -3.61 -18.52 3.29
N MET A 24 -3.24 -17.62 2.38
CA MET A 24 -1.99 -16.88 2.43
C MET A 24 -1.87 -16.06 3.72
N LEU A 25 -2.96 -15.37 4.13
CA LEU A 25 -3.01 -14.62 5.38
C LEU A 25 -2.80 -15.52 6.60
N GLY A 26 -3.50 -16.66 6.67
CA GLY A 26 -3.34 -17.65 7.74
C GLY A 26 -1.92 -18.20 7.86
N MET A 27 -1.20 -18.27 6.74
CA MET A 27 0.22 -18.64 6.64
C MET A 27 1.18 -17.45 6.83
N SER A 28 0.71 -16.28 7.26
CA SER A 28 1.51 -15.06 7.44
C SER A 28 2.32 -14.63 6.20
N GLY A 29 1.86 -15.02 5.01
CA GLY A 29 2.53 -14.77 3.72
C GLY A 29 3.60 -15.80 3.33
N ALA A 30 3.83 -16.86 4.11
CA ALA A 30 4.71 -17.98 3.76
C ALA A 30 3.99 -18.90 2.75
N TYR A 31 3.96 -18.52 1.49
CA TYR A 31 3.05 -19.09 0.50
C TYR A 31 3.67 -19.35 -0.89
N THR A 32 4.90 -18.89 -1.15
CA THR A 32 5.53 -18.89 -2.48
C THR A 32 5.70 -20.28 -3.09
N SER A 33 5.98 -21.29 -2.26
CA SER A 33 6.20 -22.67 -2.73
C SER A 33 4.99 -23.60 -2.55
N ILE A 34 3.88 -23.12 -1.93
CA ILE A 34 2.71 -23.94 -1.59
C ILE A 34 1.39 -23.46 -2.20
N ALA A 35 1.36 -22.27 -2.77
CA ALA A 35 0.19 -21.76 -3.48
C ALA A 35 -0.23 -22.76 -4.59
N SER A 36 -1.51 -22.87 -4.87
CA SER A 36 -2.00 -23.82 -5.89
C SER A 36 -3.27 -23.33 -6.57
N GLY A 37 -3.54 -23.83 -7.77
CA GLY A 37 -4.70 -23.43 -8.54
C GLY A 37 -4.73 -21.93 -8.79
N TYR A 38 -5.90 -21.30 -8.73
CA TYR A 38 -6.03 -19.86 -8.96
C TYR A 38 -5.26 -19.01 -7.91
N GLN A 39 -5.01 -19.54 -6.70
CA GLN A 39 -4.26 -18.84 -5.64
C GLN A 39 -2.76 -18.72 -5.93
N SER A 40 -2.23 -19.45 -6.91
CA SER A 40 -0.82 -19.34 -7.32
C SER A 40 -0.52 -18.03 -8.08
N MET A 41 -1.52 -17.48 -8.73
CA MET A 41 -1.37 -16.27 -9.53
C MET A 41 -1.24 -15.02 -8.63
N GLY A 42 -0.26 -14.16 -8.94
CA GLY A 42 0.11 -13.04 -8.08
C GLY A 42 1.01 -13.43 -6.90
N VAL A 43 1.32 -14.74 -6.74
CA VAL A 43 2.27 -15.26 -5.74
C VAL A 43 3.45 -15.94 -6.42
N ASN A 44 3.20 -17.03 -7.16
CA ASN A 44 4.18 -17.73 -7.98
C ASN A 44 3.45 -18.48 -9.11
N PRO A 45 3.43 -17.96 -10.33
CA PRO A 45 2.67 -18.57 -11.42
C PRO A 45 3.18 -19.98 -11.81
N ALA A 46 4.41 -20.36 -11.46
CA ALA A 46 4.91 -21.71 -11.71
C ALA A 46 4.09 -22.80 -10.99
N ASN A 47 3.46 -22.44 -9.88
CA ASN A 47 2.67 -23.36 -9.08
C ASN A 47 1.35 -23.79 -9.75
N LEU A 48 0.95 -23.18 -10.88
CA LEU A 48 -0.19 -23.65 -11.68
C LEU A 48 -0.02 -25.11 -12.12
N VAL A 49 1.21 -25.54 -12.38
CA VAL A 49 1.51 -26.92 -12.76
C VAL A 49 1.17 -27.92 -11.65
N SER A 50 1.21 -27.50 -10.40
CA SER A 50 1.00 -28.37 -9.24
C SER A 50 -0.46 -28.81 -9.06
N ASN A 51 -1.42 -28.05 -9.60
CA ASN A 51 -2.84 -28.39 -9.56
C ASN A 51 -3.41 -28.45 -10.97
N GLN A 52 -3.70 -29.66 -11.46
CA GLN A 52 -4.23 -29.90 -12.80
C GLN A 52 -5.77 -29.85 -12.88
N SER A 53 -6.44 -29.66 -11.74
CA SER A 53 -7.90 -29.57 -11.66
C SER A 53 -8.40 -28.16 -11.99
N LEU A 54 -9.70 -28.02 -12.17
CA LEU A 54 -10.33 -26.69 -12.26
C LEU A 54 -10.47 -26.11 -10.84
N SER A 55 -9.79 -25.02 -10.61
CA SER A 55 -9.86 -24.24 -9.38
C SER A 55 -10.49 -22.88 -9.68
N LEU A 56 -11.53 -22.51 -8.94
CA LEU A 56 -12.36 -21.31 -9.21
C LEU A 56 -12.61 -20.56 -7.90
N ASN A 57 -12.38 -19.25 -7.91
CA ASN A 57 -12.79 -18.37 -6.83
C ASN A 57 -14.27 -17.96 -6.98
N LEU A 58 -15.07 -18.16 -5.95
CA LEU A 58 -16.44 -17.66 -5.90
C LEU A 58 -16.52 -16.30 -5.20
N PHE A 59 -15.76 -16.15 -4.13
CA PHE A 59 -15.68 -14.90 -3.37
C PHE A 59 -14.37 -14.88 -2.58
N SER A 60 -13.72 -13.74 -2.53
CA SER A 60 -12.61 -13.48 -1.61
C SER A 60 -12.58 -11.99 -1.26
N ALA A 61 -12.20 -11.70 -0.04
CA ALA A 61 -11.92 -10.35 0.39
C ALA A 61 -10.85 -10.39 1.47
N ASN A 62 -9.87 -9.53 1.35
CA ASN A 62 -8.85 -9.26 2.37
C ASN A 62 -8.88 -7.77 2.67
N MET A 63 -8.89 -7.41 3.96
CA MET A 63 -8.82 -6.04 4.42
C MET A 63 -7.89 -5.92 5.62
N PHE A 64 -7.13 -4.84 5.66
CA PHE A 64 -6.25 -4.54 6.78
C PHE A 64 -6.31 -3.07 7.18
N MET A 65 -6.00 -2.82 8.43
CA MET A 65 -5.71 -1.51 8.97
C MET A 65 -4.59 -1.63 9.99
N VAL A 66 -3.57 -0.83 9.83
CA VAL A 66 -2.34 -0.88 10.63
C VAL A 66 -1.90 0.53 10.95
N ASN A 67 -1.37 0.74 12.13
CA ASN A 67 -0.65 1.94 12.49
C ASN A 67 0.63 1.56 13.27
N ASP A 68 1.55 2.48 13.42
CA ASP A 68 2.81 2.23 14.10
C ASP A 68 2.84 2.71 15.57
N PHE A 69 1.78 3.36 16.02
CA PHE A 69 1.71 3.97 17.35
C PHE A 69 0.63 3.35 18.26
N LEU A 70 -0.65 3.41 17.87
CA LEU A 70 -1.79 3.18 18.75
C LEU A 70 -2.16 1.70 18.84
N SER A 71 -2.16 1.14 20.06
CA SER A 71 -2.80 -0.14 20.40
C SER A 71 -4.09 0.09 21.19
N VAL A 72 -4.92 -0.94 21.29
CA VAL A 72 -6.14 -0.88 22.13
C VAL A 72 -5.79 -0.61 23.60
N ASP A 73 -4.72 -1.22 24.11
CA ASP A 73 -4.26 -0.98 25.50
C ASP A 73 -3.82 0.47 25.68
N LEU A 74 -3.06 1.03 24.73
CA LEU A 74 -2.64 2.43 24.80
C LEU A 74 -3.85 3.37 24.70
N TYR A 75 -4.78 3.11 23.76
CA TYR A 75 -6.03 3.88 23.68
C TYR A 75 -6.80 3.88 25.00
N ASN A 76 -6.96 2.71 25.65
CA ASN A 76 -7.64 2.61 26.93
C ASN A 76 -6.90 3.33 28.07
N GLN A 77 -5.57 3.36 28.02
CA GLN A 77 -4.78 4.12 28.99
C GLN A 77 -4.92 5.63 28.80
N LEU A 78 -4.98 6.09 27.54
CA LEU A 78 -5.14 7.51 27.22
C LEU A 78 -6.56 8.01 27.44
N ASN A 79 -7.55 7.14 27.23
CA ASN A 79 -8.96 7.49 27.39
C ASN A 79 -9.32 7.64 28.88
N GLY A 80 -9.46 8.90 29.32
CA GLY A 80 -9.71 9.26 30.70
C GLY A 80 -8.45 9.39 31.56
N ALA A 81 -7.26 9.43 30.92
CA ALA A 81 -6.01 9.70 31.63
C ALA A 81 -5.98 11.13 32.18
N ASP A 82 -5.41 11.25 33.37
CA ASP A 82 -5.04 12.52 33.95
C ASP A 82 -3.56 12.79 33.65
N PHE A 83 -3.29 13.75 32.77
CA PHE A 83 -1.93 14.05 32.32
C PHE A 83 -1.20 15.05 33.24
N ASP A 84 -1.88 15.69 34.15
CA ASP A 84 -1.35 16.82 34.91
C ASP A 84 -1.22 16.52 36.42
N ASN A 85 -2.09 15.69 36.97
CA ASN A 85 -2.08 15.36 38.40
C ASN A 85 -1.37 14.03 38.68
N THR A 86 -0.11 14.09 39.06
CA THR A 86 0.72 12.92 39.38
C THR A 86 0.21 12.06 40.55
N SER A 87 -0.72 12.57 41.34
CA SER A 87 -1.35 11.83 42.45
C SER A 87 -2.64 11.13 42.05
N SER A 88 -3.11 11.33 40.85
CA SER A 88 -4.31 10.68 40.30
C SER A 88 -4.05 9.19 40.05
N THR A 89 -5.04 8.35 40.34
CA THR A 89 -4.98 6.89 40.00
C THR A 89 -5.01 6.63 38.51
N SER A 90 -5.46 7.60 37.72
CA SER A 90 -5.47 7.56 36.25
C SER A 90 -4.35 8.41 35.62
N TYR A 91 -3.34 8.79 36.42
CA TYR A 91 -2.20 9.53 35.90
C TYR A 91 -1.45 8.75 34.82
N TYR A 92 -1.18 9.42 33.72
CA TYR A 92 -0.31 8.91 32.65
C TYR A 92 0.68 10.02 32.22
N SER A 93 1.97 9.66 32.15
CA SER A 93 3.01 10.64 31.83
C SER A 93 2.96 11.04 30.36
N LYS A 94 2.84 12.34 30.06
CA LYS A 94 2.98 12.89 28.70
C LYS A 94 4.31 12.50 28.07
N ASN A 95 5.39 12.51 28.86
CA ASN A 95 6.73 12.15 28.39
C ASN A 95 6.84 10.67 27.98
N ASP A 96 6.09 9.77 28.64
CA ASP A 96 6.10 8.35 28.27
C ASP A 96 5.38 8.11 26.93
N ILE A 97 4.34 8.89 26.65
CA ILE A 97 3.65 8.86 25.35
C ILE A 97 4.59 9.40 24.28
N LEU A 98 5.11 10.60 24.47
CA LEU A 98 6.01 11.25 23.51
C LEU A 98 7.28 10.44 23.29
N GLY A 99 7.80 9.79 24.35
CA GLY A 99 8.97 8.92 24.25
C GLY A 99 8.75 7.69 23.34
N GLN A 100 7.51 7.24 23.15
CA GLN A 100 7.17 6.12 22.27
C GLN A 100 7.13 6.51 20.78
N ILE A 101 6.93 7.80 20.48
CA ILE A 101 6.78 8.31 19.10
C ILE A 101 7.88 9.28 18.69
N LYS A 102 8.67 9.79 19.66
CA LYS A 102 9.64 10.86 19.40
C LYS A 102 10.62 10.50 18.29
N GLY A 103 10.64 11.34 17.24
CA GLY A 103 11.46 11.17 16.06
C GLY A 103 10.93 10.14 15.07
N SER A 104 9.70 9.68 15.25
CA SER A 104 8.97 8.88 14.26
C SER A 104 7.61 9.52 13.98
N ASN A 105 7.20 9.46 12.73
CA ASN A 105 5.86 9.91 12.35
C ASN A 105 4.84 8.82 12.70
N ILE A 106 3.57 9.18 12.80
CA ILE A 106 2.48 8.24 12.98
C ILE A 106 1.95 7.88 11.61
N ASP A 107 2.29 6.69 11.16
CA ASP A 107 1.78 6.15 9.91
C ASP A 107 0.51 5.32 10.17
N ILE A 108 -0.55 5.64 9.45
CA ILE A 108 -1.81 4.88 9.44
C ILE A 108 -1.99 4.34 8.03
N GLU A 109 -2.02 3.03 7.91
CA GLU A 109 -2.19 2.34 6.63
C GLU A 109 -3.46 1.50 6.62
N ALA A 110 -4.17 1.51 5.52
CA ALA A 110 -5.33 0.65 5.30
C ALA A 110 -5.37 0.15 3.86
N GLY A 111 -5.94 -1.02 3.66
CA GLY A 111 -6.10 -1.54 2.31
C GLY A 111 -7.12 -2.65 2.21
N VAL A 112 -7.52 -2.87 0.97
CA VAL A 112 -8.46 -3.92 0.58
C VAL A 112 -7.92 -4.61 -0.67
N VAL A 113 -7.99 -5.93 -0.67
CA VAL A 113 -7.74 -6.75 -1.86
C VAL A 113 -8.96 -7.64 -2.08
N ALA A 114 -9.60 -7.52 -3.22
CA ALA A 114 -10.75 -8.34 -3.57
C ALA A 114 -10.69 -8.72 -5.06
N PRO A 115 -10.71 -10.00 -5.40
CA PRO A 115 -10.90 -10.44 -6.77
C PRO A 115 -12.34 -10.23 -7.22
N PHE A 116 -12.57 -10.05 -8.53
CA PHE A 116 -13.93 -10.13 -9.06
C PHE A 116 -14.44 -11.57 -8.94
N PRO A 117 -15.60 -11.79 -8.35
CA PRO A 117 -16.18 -13.13 -8.20
C PRO A 117 -16.27 -13.86 -9.54
N ILE A 118 -15.97 -15.16 -9.52
CA ILE A 118 -16.06 -16.08 -10.69
C ILE A 118 -14.99 -15.85 -11.77
N PHE A 119 -14.36 -14.66 -11.85
CA PHE A 119 -13.36 -14.37 -12.88
C PHE A 119 -11.92 -14.79 -12.51
N ASN A 120 -11.72 -15.43 -11.36
CA ASN A 120 -10.45 -16.02 -10.98
C ASN A 120 -10.54 -17.52 -11.06
N PHE A 121 -9.88 -18.10 -12.03
CA PHE A 121 -9.85 -19.54 -12.20
C PHE A 121 -8.52 -20.02 -12.76
N ALA A 122 -8.19 -21.26 -12.46
CA ALA A 122 -7.09 -21.98 -13.06
C ALA A 122 -7.55 -23.36 -13.54
N TYR A 123 -7.04 -23.77 -14.66
CA TYR A 123 -7.25 -25.09 -15.21
C TYR A 123 -5.97 -25.58 -15.89
N LYS A 124 -5.42 -26.67 -15.37
CA LYS A 124 -4.13 -27.20 -15.83
C LYS A 124 -3.05 -26.11 -15.78
N ASN A 125 -2.48 -25.82 -16.95
CA ASN A 125 -1.35 -24.90 -17.10
C ASN A 125 -1.77 -23.43 -17.26
N PHE A 126 -3.07 -23.14 -17.34
CA PHE A 126 -3.60 -21.81 -17.62
C PHE A 126 -4.36 -21.25 -16.42
N GLY A 127 -4.30 -19.95 -16.28
CA GLY A 127 -5.10 -19.23 -15.28
C GLY A 127 -5.43 -17.83 -15.70
N ILE A 128 -6.58 -17.36 -15.19
CA ILE A 128 -7.02 -15.96 -15.28
C ILE A 128 -7.25 -15.46 -13.86
N THR A 129 -6.71 -14.29 -13.56
CA THR A 129 -6.96 -13.60 -12.29
C THR A 129 -7.45 -12.20 -12.50
N THR A 130 -8.23 -11.75 -11.54
CA THR A 130 -8.60 -10.34 -11.37
C THR A 130 -8.37 -9.98 -9.91
N HIS A 131 -7.74 -8.84 -9.65
CA HIS A 131 -7.61 -8.31 -8.29
C HIS A 131 -7.95 -6.82 -8.31
N ASN A 132 -8.93 -6.42 -7.51
CA ASN A 132 -9.06 -5.03 -7.10
C ASN A 132 -8.18 -4.82 -5.88
N LYS A 133 -7.25 -3.89 -5.97
CA LYS A 133 -6.35 -3.51 -4.88
C LYS A 133 -6.52 -2.04 -4.59
N SER A 134 -6.83 -1.72 -3.35
CA SER A 134 -6.88 -0.35 -2.86
C SER A 134 -5.99 -0.23 -1.64
N TYR A 135 -5.20 0.82 -1.60
CA TYR A 135 -4.26 1.11 -0.51
C TYR A 135 -4.31 2.59 -0.16
N SER A 136 -4.25 2.89 1.11
CA SER A 136 -4.10 4.25 1.64
C SER A 136 -3.06 4.27 2.75
N LYS A 137 -2.29 5.35 2.80
CA LYS A 137 -1.37 5.68 3.87
C LYS A 137 -1.54 7.15 4.24
N PHE A 138 -1.65 7.43 5.52
CA PHE A 138 -1.63 8.77 6.07
C PHE A 138 -0.48 8.90 7.04
N HIS A 139 0.19 10.02 6.96
CA HIS A 139 1.39 10.35 7.68
C HIS A 139 1.12 11.58 8.53
N ILE A 140 1.27 11.44 9.84
CA ILE A 140 1.06 12.51 10.82
C ILE A 140 2.37 12.66 11.60
N PRO A 141 3.01 13.84 11.63
CA PRO A 141 4.24 14.03 12.37
C PRO A 141 4.00 13.93 13.88
N ASP A 142 5.00 13.42 14.60
CA ASP A 142 4.99 13.32 16.08
C ASP A 142 4.78 14.66 16.75
N THR A 143 5.23 15.74 16.11
CA THR A 143 5.06 17.12 16.58
C THR A 143 3.60 17.53 16.77
N VAL A 144 2.66 16.95 16.02
CA VAL A 144 1.22 17.20 16.23
C VAL A 144 0.77 16.71 17.60
N LEU A 145 1.20 15.50 17.99
CA LEU A 145 0.91 14.97 19.32
C LEU A 145 1.63 15.75 20.43
N ASP A 146 2.86 16.21 20.18
CA ASP A 146 3.58 17.04 21.14
C ASP A 146 2.82 18.33 21.44
N VAL A 147 2.34 19.02 20.41
CA VAL A 147 1.50 20.22 20.57
C VAL A 147 0.18 19.90 21.30
N MET A 148 -0.45 18.78 20.99
CA MET A 148 -1.71 18.37 21.64
C MET A 148 -1.53 18.04 23.13
N LEU A 149 -0.42 17.43 23.52
CA LEU A 149 -0.16 17.00 24.90
C LEU A 149 0.46 18.08 25.77
N ASN A 150 1.43 18.81 25.25
CA ASN A 150 2.19 19.82 25.96
C ASN A 150 1.64 21.23 25.76
N GLY A 151 0.77 21.40 24.78
CA GLY A 151 0.21 22.71 24.44
C GLY A 151 1.25 23.62 23.80
N ASN A 152 1.01 24.93 23.96
CA ASN A 152 1.83 25.98 23.38
C ASN A 152 3.12 26.18 24.17
N THR A 153 4.22 25.60 23.71
CA THR A 153 5.56 25.83 24.23
C THR A 153 6.16 27.08 23.60
N LYS A 154 6.64 28.01 24.43
CA LYS A 154 7.14 29.31 23.96
C LYS A 154 8.33 29.16 22.99
N ASP A 155 8.27 29.87 21.86
CA ASP A 155 9.32 29.99 20.86
C ASP A 155 9.75 28.65 20.24
N GLN A 156 8.83 27.68 20.16
CA GLN A 156 9.09 26.38 19.55
C GLN A 156 8.48 26.31 18.16
N ARG A 157 9.31 25.86 17.20
CA ARG A 157 8.88 25.55 15.82
C ARG A 157 8.60 24.06 15.71
N PHE A 158 7.37 23.72 15.35
CA PHE A 158 6.91 22.37 15.09
C PHE A 158 6.73 22.18 13.58
N LEU A 159 7.43 21.21 13.00
CA LEU A 159 7.25 20.86 11.61
C LEU A 159 5.94 20.10 11.42
N LEU A 160 5.22 20.44 10.36
CA LEU A 160 3.97 19.81 9.95
C LEU A 160 4.20 19.03 8.65
N ASP A 161 4.97 17.96 8.74
CA ASP A 161 5.17 17.04 7.62
C ASP A 161 3.93 16.13 7.47
N LEU A 162 2.81 16.71 7.07
CA LEU A 162 1.59 15.97 6.79
C LEU A 162 1.66 15.37 5.39
N GLY A 163 1.29 14.12 5.26
CA GLY A 163 1.27 13.45 3.97
C GLY A 163 0.17 12.40 3.87
N GLY A 164 -0.14 12.03 2.66
CA GLY A 164 -1.09 10.97 2.41
C GLY A 164 -0.99 10.46 0.99
N GLU A 165 -1.26 9.17 0.82
CA GLU A 165 -1.36 8.55 -0.48
C GLU A 165 -2.53 7.58 -0.52
N PHE A 166 -3.15 7.48 -1.68
CA PHE A 166 -4.18 6.51 -1.98
C PHE A 166 -4.03 6.05 -3.42
N ILE A 167 -4.11 4.75 -3.62
CA ILE A 167 -4.16 4.15 -4.95
C ILE A 167 -5.22 3.06 -4.97
N SER A 168 -5.97 3.00 -6.07
CA SER A 168 -6.89 1.91 -6.36
C SER A 168 -6.73 1.46 -7.80
N CYS A 169 -6.49 0.18 -8.00
CA CYS A 169 -6.28 -0.44 -9.30
C CYS A 169 -7.03 -1.76 -9.43
N ASN A 170 -7.46 -2.09 -10.66
CA ASN A 170 -7.85 -3.43 -11.06
C ASN A 170 -6.73 -4.08 -11.84
N GLU A 171 -6.31 -5.27 -11.44
CA GLU A 171 -5.39 -6.12 -12.22
C GLU A 171 -6.17 -7.23 -12.92
N ILE A 172 -5.85 -7.49 -14.18
CA ILE A 172 -6.34 -8.65 -14.94
C ILE A 172 -5.10 -9.39 -15.42
N GLY A 173 -4.90 -10.61 -14.93
CA GLY A 173 -3.74 -11.44 -15.22
C GLY A 173 -4.08 -12.66 -16.08
N LEU A 174 -3.29 -12.91 -17.09
CA LEU A 174 -3.30 -14.14 -17.88
C LEU A 174 -2.02 -14.91 -17.59
N SER A 175 -2.16 -16.13 -17.09
CA SER A 175 -1.04 -16.94 -16.62
C SER A 175 -0.92 -18.24 -17.40
N TYR A 176 0.32 -18.62 -17.64
CA TYR A 176 0.69 -19.91 -18.19
C TYR A 176 1.91 -20.47 -17.45
N ALA A 177 1.88 -21.78 -17.15
CA ALA A 177 3.04 -22.44 -16.56
C ALA A 177 3.29 -23.79 -17.24
N GLN A 178 4.54 -24.21 -17.22
CA GLN A 178 4.97 -25.46 -17.85
C GLN A 178 6.00 -26.17 -16.98
N LYS A 179 5.88 -27.51 -16.94
CA LYS A 179 6.93 -28.39 -16.45
C LYS A 179 8.02 -28.55 -17.51
N VAL A 180 9.27 -28.40 -17.11
CA VAL A 180 10.47 -28.66 -17.91
C VAL A 180 11.33 -29.64 -17.12
N ASP A 181 11.73 -30.74 -17.75
CA ASP A 181 12.66 -31.68 -17.13
C ASP A 181 14.10 -31.30 -17.54
N TYR A 182 14.91 -30.90 -16.57
CA TYR A 182 16.31 -30.51 -16.78
C TYR A 182 17.24 -31.37 -15.93
N LEU A 183 18.16 -32.08 -16.57
CA LEU A 183 19.10 -33.00 -15.92
C LEU A 183 18.43 -34.04 -14.97
N GLY A 184 17.21 -34.44 -15.29
CA GLY A 184 16.44 -35.41 -14.47
C GLY A 184 15.67 -34.79 -13.31
N PHE A 185 15.71 -33.45 -13.15
CA PHE A 185 14.92 -32.74 -12.15
C PHE A 185 13.73 -32.02 -12.81
N PRO A 186 12.51 -32.13 -12.27
CA PRO A 186 11.38 -31.36 -12.73
C PRO A 186 11.53 -29.90 -12.28
N ILE A 187 11.46 -28.98 -13.22
CA ILE A 187 11.42 -27.54 -12.99
C ILE A 187 10.10 -27.02 -13.51
N TYR A 188 9.34 -26.29 -12.70
CA TYR A 188 8.14 -25.61 -13.14
C TYR A 188 8.46 -24.14 -13.37
N LEU A 189 8.11 -23.65 -14.56
CA LEU A 189 8.28 -22.27 -14.97
C LEU A 189 6.91 -21.67 -15.24
N GLY A 190 6.68 -20.47 -14.73
CA GLY A 190 5.42 -19.77 -14.90
C GLY A 190 5.61 -18.32 -15.32
N TYR A 191 4.66 -17.83 -16.09
CA TYR A 191 4.60 -16.45 -16.55
C TYR A 191 3.18 -15.95 -16.45
N THR A 192 3.02 -14.70 -16.01
CA THR A 192 1.75 -13.97 -16.04
C THR A 192 1.96 -12.63 -16.72
N PHE A 193 1.14 -12.34 -17.71
CA PHE A 193 0.97 -10.98 -18.21
C PHE A 193 -0.20 -10.33 -17.50
N LYS A 194 -0.04 -9.10 -17.02
CA LYS A 194 -1.07 -8.32 -16.35
C LYS A 194 -1.38 -7.04 -17.10
N TYR A 195 -2.66 -6.80 -17.29
CA TYR A 195 -3.21 -5.50 -17.62
C TYR A 195 -3.67 -4.85 -16.32
N ILE A 196 -3.31 -3.60 -16.11
CA ILE A 196 -3.64 -2.84 -14.92
C ILE A 196 -4.52 -1.66 -15.33
N GLN A 197 -5.68 -1.57 -14.73
CA GLN A 197 -6.58 -0.43 -14.85
C GLN A 197 -6.46 0.41 -13.58
N GLY A 198 -5.88 1.60 -13.67
CA GLY A 198 -5.90 2.58 -12.59
C GLY A 198 -7.30 3.14 -12.41
N LEU A 199 -7.84 3.06 -11.20
CA LEU A 199 -9.15 3.60 -10.87
C LEU A 199 -9.05 5.00 -10.30
N ALA A 200 -8.23 5.15 -9.26
CA ALA A 200 -8.02 6.41 -8.59
C ALA A 200 -6.61 6.48 -7.98
N PHE A 201 -6.07 7.66 -7.98
CA PHE A 201 -4.80 8.03 -7.38
C PHE A 201 -4.96 9.35 -6.63
N PHE A 202 -4.38 9.44 -5.46
CA PHE A 202 -4.28 10.66 -4.66
C PHE A 202 -2.95 10.65 -3.93
N LYS A 203 -2.25 11.78 -3.92
CA LYS A 203 -1.04 11.98 -3.12
C LYS A 203 -1.00 13.40 -2.62
N MET A 204 -0.72 13.58 -1.34
CA MET A 204 -0.48 14.85 -0.71
C MET A 204 0.92 14.85 -0.11
N ARG A 205 1.68 15.89 -0.36
CA ARG A 205 3.04 16.07 0.19
C ARG A 205 3.33 17.52 0.50
N ASP A 206 4.15 17.76 1.50
CA ASP A 206 4.66 19.10 1.82
C ASP A 206 5.61 19.55 0.70
N ILE A 207 5.41 20.77 0.22
CA ILE A 207 6.23 21.42 -0.83
C ILE A 207 6.82 22.74 -0.35
N GLN A 208 6.70 23.08 0.92
CA GLN A 208 7.30 24.28 1.47
C GLN A 208 8.81 24.09 1.66
N GLN A 209 9.62 24.99 1.16
CA GLN A 209 11.10 24.86 1.10
C GLN A 209 11.74 24.51 2.45
N ASP A 210 11.25 25.10 3.56
CA ASP A 210 11.75 24.86 4.92
C ASP A 210 10.83 23.90 5.73
N GLY A 211 9.89 23.23 5.05
CA GLY A 211 8.81 22.45 5.65
C GLY A 211 7.70 23.34 6.22
N SER A 212 6.48 22.84 6.10
CA SER A 212 5.32 23.46 6.76
C SER A 212 5.48 23.42 8.28
N TYR A 213 5.01 24.46 8.98
CA TYR A 213 5.28 24.56 10.40
C TYR A 213 4.20 25.32 11.18
N ILE A 214 4.20 25.07 12.51
CA ILE A 214 3.61 25.93 13.51
C ILE A 214 4.73 26.47 14.38
N LEU A 215 4.79 27.79 14.55
CA LEU A 215 5.67 28.48 15.51
C LEU A 215 4.83 28.95 16.68
N THR A 216 5.06 28.40 17.86
CA THR A 216 4.31 28.75 19.07
C THR A 216 5.00 29.86 19.82
N GLN A 217 4.21 30.81 20.30
CA GLN A 217 4.64 31.91 21.17
C GLN A 217 3.86 31.88 22.47
N GLN A 218 4.19 32.72 23.42
CA GLN A 218 3.58 32.68 24.77
C GLN A 218 2.04 32.76 24.75
N THR A 219 1.45 33.57 23.88
CA THR A 219 0.00 33.80 23.80
C THR A 219 -0.55 33.66 22.38
N SER A 220 0.29 33.33 21.43
CA SER A 220 -0.06 33.27 20.00
C SER A 220 0.72 32.21 19.27
N PHE A 221 0.31 31.90 18.08
CA PHE A 221 1.08 31.08 17.16
C PHE A 221 1.01 31.61 15.72
N HIS A 222 2.02 31.25 14.96
CA HIS A 222 2.05 31.40 13.51
C HIS A 222 2.03 30.02 12.90
N ALA A 223 1.35 29.86 11.79
CA ALA A 223 1.43 28.64 11.02
C ALA A 223 1.55 28.98 9.54
N SER A 224 2.38 28.24 8.84
CA SER A 224 2.52 28.35 7.40
C SER A 224 2.75 26.99 6.80
N GLY A 225 2.12 26.70 5.68
CA GLY A 225 2.31 25.44 4.98
C GLY A 225 1.82 25.48 3.55
N LYS A 226 2.54 24.72 2.71
CA LYS A 226 2.19 24.51 1.31
C LYS A 226 2.21 23.01 1.02
N TYR A 227 1.05 22.46 0.63
CA TYR A 227 0.90 21.04 0.32
C TYR A 227 0.40 20.86 -1.10
N LEU A 228 1.18 20.14 -1.90
CA LEU A 228 0.74 19.72 -3.22
C LEU A 228 -0.22 18.52 -3.10
N VAL A 229 -1.33 18.61 -3.80
CA VAL A 229 -2.33 17.55 -3.92
C VAL A 229 -2.37 17.07 -5.36
N GLU A 230 -1.84 15.89 -5.59
CA GLU A 230 -1.89 15.20 -6.88
C GLU A 230 -3.06 14.22 -6.87
N GLN A 231 -3.91 14.27 -7.87
CA GLN A 231 -5.03 13.35 -8.00
C GLN A 231 -5.26 13.00 -9.46
N ALA A 232 -5.60 11.76 -9.70
CA ALA A 232 -5.92 11.29 -11.04
C ALA A 232 -6.92 10.14 -10.98
N PHE A 233 -7.72 9.99 -12.04
CA PHE A 233 -8.68 8.91 -12.18
C PHE A 233 -8.54 8.33 -13.59
N GLY A 234 -8.77 7.04 -13.73
CA GLY A 234 -8.69 6.38 -15.02
C GLY A 234 -7.26 6.34 -15.56
N GLY A 235 -6.65 5.19 -15.43
CA GLY A 235 -5.31 4.94 -15.91
C GLY A 235 -5.19 3.56 -16.52
N THR A 236 -4.12 3.34 -17.26
CA THR A 236 -3.82 2.03 -17.82
C THR A 236 -2.35 1.71 -17.63
N GLY A 237 -2.07 0.43 -17.45
CA GLY A 237 -0.72 -0.04 -17.26
C GLY A 237 -0.58 -1.53 -17.56
N THR A 238 0.64 -1.99 -17.51
CA THR A 238 0.96 -3.42 -17.68
C THR A 238 2.06 -3.81 -16.72
N SER A 239 2.10 -5.10 -16.37
CA SER A 239 3.20 -5.70 -15.62
C SER A 239 3.33 -7.17 -15.96
N SER A 240 4.40 -7.80 -15.48
CA SER A 240 4.65 -9.22 -15.70
C SER A 240 5.07 -9.91 -14.41
N ASP A 241 4.60 -11.15 -14.20
CA ASP A 241 5.12 -12.01 -13.14
C ASP A 241 5.90 -13.18 -13.77
N PHE A 242 7.00 -13.55 -13.12
CA PHE A 242 7.78 -14.73 -13.44
C PHE A 242 7.84 -15.65 -12.23
N GLY A 243 7.70 -16.93 -12.43
CA GLY A 243 7.74 -17.94 -11.40
C GLY A 243 8.64 -19.12 -11.71
N LEU A 244 9.25 -19.63 -10.67
CA LEU A 244 10.02 -20.87 -10.64
C LEU A 244 9.57 -21.72 -9.46
N LEU A 245 9.40 -23.03 -9.67
CA LEU A 245 9.22 -23.98 -8.60
C LEU A 245 10.07 -25.22 -8.89
N LEU A 246 10.84 -25.65 -7.90
CA LEU A 246 11.56 -26.92 -7.87
C LEU A 246 10.81 -27.82 -6.89
N PRO A 247 9.89 -28.67 -7.36
CA PRO A 247 9.14 -29.55 -6.48
C PRO A 247 10.02 -30.71 -6.00
N GLU A 248 9.90 -31.06 -4.71
CA GLU A 248 10.61 -32.19 -4.10
C GLU A 248 12.12 -32.22 -4.41
N PHE A 249 12.74 -31.04 -4.49
CA PHE A 249 14.13 -30.87 -4.96
C PHE A 249 15.14 -31.68 -4.15
N TYR A 250 14.97 -31.68 -2.81
CA TYR A 250 15.83 -32.45 -1.92
C TYR A 250 15.01 -32.93 -0.73
N GLU A 251 14.97 -34.26 -0.49
CA GLU A 251 14.26 -34.86 0.64
C GLU A 251 12.80 -34.38 0.82
N GLY A 252 12.09 -34.13 -0.28
CA GLY A 252 10.70 -33.65 -0.28
C GLY A 252 10.53 -32.16 0.02
N TRP A 253 11.61 -31.37 -0.01
CA TRP A 253 11.53 -29.91 0.06
C TRP A 253 11.20 -29.31 -1.29
N ASN A 254 10.21 -28.42 -1.32
CA ASN A 254 9.91 -27.58 -2.47
C ASN A 254 10.65 -26.25 -2.33
N ILE A 255 11.19 -25.73 -3.44
CA ILE A 255 11.84 -24.41 -3.50
C ILE A 255 11.13 -23.58 -4.54
N GLY A 256 10.56 -22.46 -4.13
CA GLY A 256 9.87 -21.52 -5.01
C GLY A 256 10.58 -20.18 -5.07
N ALA A 257 10.57 -19.57 -6.25
CA ALA A 257 11.02 -18.19 -6.45
C ALA A 257 10.07 -17.49 -7.41
N SER A 258 9.77 -16.22 -7.17
CA SER A 258 8.97 -15.45 -8.11
C SER A 258 9.32 -13.96 -8.08
N LEU A 259 9.20 -13.34 -9.26
CA LEU A 259 9.22 -11.90 -9.46
C LEU A 259 7.81 -11.48 -9.86
N ILE A 260 7.19 -10.63 -9.06
CA ILE A 260 5.80 -10.20 -9.23
C ILE A 260 5.77 -8.74 -9.67
N ASN A 261 4.92 -8.39 -10.62
CA ASN A 261 4.75 -7.05 -11.19
C ASN A 261 6.02 -6.44 -11.83
N LEU A 262 6.93 -7.24 -12.36
CA LEU A 262 8.16 -6.75 -12.99
C LEU A 262 7.84 -5.78 -14.14
N GLY A 263 8.51 -4.61 -14.15
CA GLY A 263 8.30 -3.55 -15.14
C GLY A 263 6.90 -2.94 -15.07
N GLY A 264 6.22 -3.07 -13.94
CA GLY A 264 4.89 -2.52 -13.73
C GLY A 264 4.89 -0.99 -13.75
N SER A 265 3.99 -0.41 -14.53
CA SER A 265 3.72 1.02 -14.53
C SER A 265 2.24 1.26 -14.79
N VAL A 266 1.70 2.32 -14.23
CA VAL A 266 0.34 2.78 -14.49
C VAL A 266 0.39 4.24 -14.90
N LYS A 267 -0.09 4.52 -16.09
CA LYS A 267 -0.23 5.86 -16.60
C LYS A 267 -1.65 6.35 -16.39
N PHE A 268 -1.82 7.28 -15.45
CA PHE A 268 -3.09 7.98 -15.25
C PHE A 268 -3.16 9.13 -16.25
N THR A 269 -4.19 9.12 -17.07
CA THR A 269 -4.43 10.15 -18.05
C THR A 269 -5.33 11.22 -17.44
N SER A 270 -5.02 12.48 -17.75
CA SER A 270 -5.78 13.63 -17.25
C SER A 270 -7.19 13.78 -17.85
N ASP A 271 -7.52 13.03 -18.88
CA ASP A 271 -8.89 12.90 -19.40
C ASP A 271 -9.73 12.07 -18.42
N ASN A 272 -9.98 12.67 -17.30
CA ASN A 272 -10.61 12.10 -16.15
C ASN A 272 -12.12 11.90 -16.40
N PRO A 273 -12.66 10.65 -16.36
CA PRO A 273 -14.09 10.42 -16.46
C PRO A 273 -14.88 11.19 -15.41
N THR A 274 -14.32 11.42 -14.23
CA THR A 274 -14.97 12.23 -13.19
C THR A 274 -15.14 13.67 -13.65
N ARG A 275 -14.23 14.19 -14.44
CA ARG A 275 -14.36 15.50 -15.07
C ARG A 275 -15.49 15.53 -16.09
N GLN A 276 -15.73 14.45 -16.83
CA GLN A 276 -16.87 14.31 -17.73
C GLN A 276 -18.20 14.11 -16.99
N TYR A 277 -18.21 13.37 -15.89
CA TYR A 277 -19.43 13.05 -15.16
C TYR A 277 -19.81 14.07 -14.07
N LEU A 278 -18.83 14.72 -13.47
CA LEU A 278 -19.04 15.81 -12.51
C LEU A 278 -18.85 17.20 -13.13
N GLY A 279 -18.50 17.26 -14.41
CA GLY A 279 -18.02 18.44 -15.13
C GLY A 279 -18.95 19.64 -15.03
N SER A 280 -20.25 19.47 -15.21
CA SER A 280 -21.20 20.60 -15.19
C SER A 280 -21.31 21.28 -13.80
N SER A 281 -21.05 20.58 -12.73
CA SER A 281 -21.08 21.15 -11.37
C SER A 281 -19.72 21.68 -10.91
N PHE A 282 -18.63 21.16 -11.45
CA PHE A 282 -17.26 21.61 -11.16
C PHE A 282 -16.75 22.70 -12.13
N GLU A 283 -17.21 22.70 -13.38
CA GLU A 283 -16.84 23.71 -14.38
C GLU A 283 -17.38 25.11 -14.04
N SER A 284 -18.49 25.20 -13.33
CA SER A 284 -19.03 26.50 -12.90
C SER A 284 -18.23 27.15 -11.76
N THR A 285 -17.33 26.41 -11.13
CA THR A 285 -16.49 26.84 -10.01
C THR A 285 -15.01 26.56 -10.24
N SER A 286 -14.49 26.81 -11.45
CA SER A 286 -13.07 26.61 -11.80
C SER A 286 -12.59 25.15 -11.71
N GLY A 287 -13.15 24.24 -12.52
CA GLY A 287 -12.58 22.91 -12.70
C GLY A 287 -11.12 22.96 -13.13
N LEU A 288 -10.28 22.06 -12.58
CA LEU A 288 -8.89 21.95 -12.98
C LEU A 288 -8.76 21.70 -14.48
N ARG A 289 -7.88 22.45 -15.12
CA ARG A 289 -7.46 22.18 -16.50
C ARG A 289 -6.49 21.01 -16.51
N GLN A 290 -6.17 20.51 -17.68
CA GLN A 290 -5.46 19.25 -17.88
C GLN A 290 -4.10 19.11 -17.15
N ASN A 291 -3.41 20.21 -16.87
CA ASN A 291 -2.12 20.27 -16.18
C ASN A 291 -2.14 21.15 -14.91
N GLU A 292 -3.31 21.44 -14.42
CA GLU A 292 -3.48 22.16 -13.18
C GLU A 292 -3.57 21.19 -12.01
N TYR A 293 -2.95 21.57 -10.90
CA TYR A 293 -2.92 20.81 -9.67
C TYR A 293 -3.39 21.69 -8.51
N TYR A 294 -4.15 21.10 -7.60
CA TYR A 294 -4.47 21.78 -6.35
C TYR A 294 -3.26 21.76 -5.43
N TYR A 295 -3.00 22.89 -4.79
CA TYR A 295 -2.15 22.95 -3.63
C TYR A 295 -2.83 23.75 -2.52
N LEU A 296 -2.58 23.35 -1.29
CA LEU A 296 -3.00 24.09 -0.10
C LEU A 296 -1.89 25.07 0.24
N ASP A 297 -2.23 26.33 0.36
CA ASP A 297 -1.34 27.39 0.81
C ASP A 297 -2.05 28.13 1.93
N PHE A 298 -1.59 27.93 3.15
CA PHE A 298 -2.15 28.58 4.32
C PHE A 298 -1.08 29.34 5.08
N LYS A 299 -1.47 30.49 5.57
CA LYS A 299 -0.65 31.34 6.41
C LYS A 299 -1.54 31.92 7.51
N LEU A 300 -1.20 31.61 8.76
CA LEU A 300 -1.85 32.16 9.93
C LEU A 300 -0.85 33.11 10.60
N ASP A 301 -1.12 34.40 10.50
CA ASP A 301 -0.30 35.43 11.14
C ASP A 301 -0.86 35.74 12.52
N THR A 302 -0.05 35.51 13.54
CA THR A 302 -0.25 35.94 14.94
C THR A 302 -1.67 35.73 15.49
N MET A 303 -2.13 34.49 15.50
CA MET A 303 -3.42 34.17 16.11
C MET A 303 -3.26 33.94 17.62
N SER A 304 -4.15 34.50 18.43
CA SER A 304 -4.23 34.15 19.84
C SER A 304 -4.62 32.70 20.02
N VAL A 305 -3.98 31.97 20.96
CA VAL A 305 -4.33 30.58 21.30
C VAL A 305 -5.81 30.47 21.69
N MET A 306 -6.37 31.46 22.37
CA MET A 306 -7.79 31.50 22.72
C MET A 306 -8.69 31.57 21.50
N THR A 307 -8.30 32.32 20.48
CA THR A 307 -9.04 32.46 19.22
C THR A 307 -8.93 31.21 18.33
N ALA A 308 -7.81 30.49 18.40
CA ALA A 308 -7.60 29.29 17.62
C ALA A 308 -8.54 28.13 17.96
N PHE A 309 -9.07 28.12 19.18
CA PHE A 309 -10.06 27.13 19.64
C PHE A 309 -11.51 27.62 19.51
N ASP A 310 -11.71 28.81 18.96
CA ASP A 310 -13.04 29.32 18.67
C ASP A 310 -13.60 28.60 17.43
N SER A 311 -14.85 28.17 17.49
CA SER A 311 -15.53 27.41 16.44
C SER A 311 -15.65 28.17 15.12
N ASP A 312 -15.46 29.50 15.17
CA ASP A 312 -15.59 30.38 14.00
C ASP A 312 -14.26 30.62 13.26
N VAL A 313 -13.15 30.01 13.71
CA VAL A 313 -11.87 30.12 13.05
C VAL A 313 -11.71 29.02 11.99
N GLU A 314 -11.82 29.40 10.74
CA GLU A 314 -11.48 28.53 9.62
C GLU A 314 -9.96 28.46 9.45
N PHE A 315 -9.33 27.38 9.91
CA PHE A 315 -7.92 27.08 9.64
C PHE A 315 -7.64 26.93 8.15
N PHE A 316 -8.63 26.44 7.39
CA PHE A 316 -8.59 26.28 5.96
C PHE A 316 -9.80 26.97 5.35
N SER A 317 -9.60 28.19 4.85
CA SER A 317 -10.63 28.88 4.07
C SER A 317 -10.60 28.37 2.61
N SER A 318 -11.65 28.63 1.86
CA SER A 318 -11.67 28.38 0.40
C SER A 318 -10.52 29.11 -0.33
N ASN A 319 -10.01 30.18 0.23
CA ASN A 319 -8.87 30.95 -0.28
C ASN A 319 -7.52 30.26 -0.06
N SER A 320 -7.46 29.24 0.79
CA SER A 320 -6.25 28.44 1.01
C SER A 320 -6.05 27.36 -0.05
N ILE A 321 -7.09 27.07 -0.85
CA ILE A 321 -7.00 26.14 -1.97
C ILE A 321 -6.63 26.93 -3.21
N LYS A 322 -5.43 26.72 -3.71
CA LYS A 322 -4.91 27.35 -4.89
C LYS A 322 -4.72 26.33 -6.00
N VAL A 323 -4.58 26.84 -7.22
CA VAL A 323 -4.32 26.03 -8.41
C VAL A 323 -2.99 26.46 -8.99
N GLY A 324 -2.15 25.51 -9.34
CA GLY A 324 -0.87 25.75 -9.98
C GLY A 324 -0.67 24.85 -11.20
N ILE A 325 0.27 25.21 -12.03
CA ILE A 325 0.63 24.50 -13.26
C ILE A 325 2.05 23.98 -13.10
N PHE A 326 2.29 22.69 -13.41
CA PHE A 326 3.64 22.16 -13.47
C PHE A 326 4.40 22.71 -14.67
N SER A 327 5.65 23.08 -14.44
CA SER A 327 6.61 23.42 -15.48
C SER A 327 7.90 22.64 -15.25
N ASP A 328 8.43 22.03 -16.29
CA ASP A 328 9.76 21.39 -16.29
C ASP A 328 10.83 22.35 -16.87
N ILE A 329 10.46 23.60 -17.17
CA ILE A 329 11.38 24.59 -17.71
C ILE A 329 12.05 25.28 -16.52
N PRO A 330 13.39 25.22 -16.41
CA PRO A 330 14.10 25.95 -15.37
C PRO A 330 13.86 27.43 -15.51
N LEU A 331 13.68 28.12 -14.39
CA LEU A 331 13.71 29.57 -14.33
C LEU A 331 15.13 29.99 -14.71
N GLU A 332 15.27 30.87 -15.71
CA GLU A 332 16.59 31.42 -16.06
C GLU A 332 17.08 32.28 -14.90
N GLU A 333 18.41 32.27 -14.65
CA GLU A 333 19.03 32.99 -13.53
C GLU A 333 18.88 34.54 -13.60
N ASP A 334 18.39 35.07 -14.73
CA ASP A 334 18.27 36.50 -15.00
C ASP A 334 16.90 37.10 -14.63
N TYR A 335 15.97 36.35 -14.05
CA TYR A 335 14.69 36.89 -13.59
C TYR A 335 14.89 37.78 -12.37
N MET A 336 14.44 39.03 -12.48
CA MET A 336 14.45 39.96 -11.35
C MET A 336 13.17 39.87 -10.54
N PRO A 337 13.21 40.11 -9.22
CA PRO A 337 12.01 40.25 -8.42
C PRO A 337 11.05 41.29 -9.03
N GLY A 338 9.82 40.89 -9.31
CA GLY A 338 8.80 41.69 -9.97
C GLY A 338 8.61 41.40 -11.46
N ASP A 339 9.43 40.55 -12.06
CA ASP A 339 9.20 40.03 -13.39
C ASP A 339 8.01 39.06 -13.39
N ILE A 340 7.27 39.12 -14.46
CA ILE A 340 5.99 38.43 -14.55
C ILE A 340 6.11 37.22 -15.47
N LEU A 341 5.86 36.06 -14.96
CA LEU A 341 5.92 34.81 -15.69
C LEU A 341 4.55 34.44 -16.25
N TYR A 342 4.49 34.11 -17.53
CA TYR A 342 3.31 33.50 -18.13
C TYR A 342 3.70 32.30 -18.98
N TYR A 343 2.78 31.36 -19.02
CA TYR A 343 2.98 30.06 -19.62
C TYR A 343 2.45 30.05 -21.05
N THR A 344 3.28 29.71 -22.02
CA THR A 344 2.86 29.50 -23.40
C THR A 344 3.32 28.15 -23.92
N VAL A 345 2.59 27.62 -24.90
CA VAL A 345 2.98 26.42 -25.61
C VAL A 345 3.42 26.80 -27.00
N ASN A 346 4.62 26.38 -27.40
CA ASN A 346 5.10 26.64 -28.77
C ASN A 346 4.37 25.73 -29.78
N SER A 347 4.64 25.97 -31.08
CA SER A 347 4.03 25.18 -32.17
C SER A 347 4.38 23.67 -32.14
N ASN A 348 5.40 23.28 -31.40
CA ASN A 348 5.83 21.91 -31.24
C ASN A 348 5.18 21.23 -30.03
N GLY A 349 4.39 21.94 -29.23
CA GLY A 349 3.79 21.43 -28.00
C GLY A 349 4.68 21.60 -26.77
N ASP A 350 5.85 22.22 -26.88
CA ASP A 350 6.73 22.45 -25.73
C ASP A 350 6.20 23.61 -24.90
N SER A 351 6.25 23.44 -23.61
CA SER A 351 5.83 24.45 -22.65
C SER A 351 6.94 25.50 -22.45
N LEU A 352 6.62 26.76 -22.61
CA LEU A 352 7.54 27.84 -22.41
C LEU A 352 7.05 28.78 -21.31
N ILE A 353 7.94 29.12 -20.38
CA ILE A 353 7.72 30.21 -19.44
C ILE A 353 8.24 31.49 -20.09
N ASN A 354 7.38 32.50 -20.23
CA ASN A 354 7.75 33.78 -20.74
C ASN A 354 7.60 34.84 -19.66
N VAL A 355 8.41 35.87 -19.74
CA VAL A 355 8.33 37.07 -18.90
C VAL A 355 7.50 38.11 -19.61
N GLY A 356 6.52 38.70 -18.94
CA GLY A 356 5.63 39.70 -19.53
C GLY A 356 4.84 40.51 -18.49
N GLU A 357 4.01 41.44 -18.95
CA GLU A 357 3.26 42.38 -18.10
C GLU A 357 2.02 41.75 -17.41
N SER A 358 2.09 40.64 -16.75
CA SER A 358 0.95 40.08 -15.99
C SER A 358 1.29 39.85 -14.51
N SER A 359 0.36 39.49 -13.69
CA SER A 359 0.38 39.72 -12.26
C SER A 359 0.92 38.58 -11.38
N ILE A 360 1.82 37.72 -11.86
CA ILE A 360 2.45 36.69 -11.00
C ILE A 360 3.82 37.21 -10.56
N ASP A 361 4.05 37.24 -9.28
CA ASP A 361 5.34 37.47 -8.70
C ASP A 361 6.20 36.20 -8.81
N ILE A 362 7.47 36.33 -9.15
CA ILE A 362 8.40 35.20 -9.20
C ILE A 362 8.51 34.51 -7.82
N GLU A 363 8.31 35.27 -6.75
CA GLU A 363 8.29 34.77 -5.39
C GLU A 363 7.12 33.76 -5.12
N ASP A 364 6.09 33.79 -5.97
CA ASP A 364 4.96 32.86 -5.88
C ASP A 364 5.22 31.53 -6.60
N VAL A 365 6.28 31.43 -7.40
CA VAL A 365 6.66 30.18 -8.08
C VAL A 365 7.31 29.25 -7.06
N ILE A 366 6.82 28.01 -7.01
CA ILE A 366 7.27 27.01 -6.05
C ILE A 366 8.23 26.05 -6.75
N ASP A 367 9.48 25.99 -6.33
CA ASP A 367 10.44 24.98 -6.78
C ASP A 367 10.12 23.63 -6.09
N LEU A 368 9.80 22.63 -6.89
CA LEU A 368 9.49 21.27 -6.42
C LEU A 368 10.73 20.37 -6.37
N GLY A 369 11.90 20.89 -6.76
CA GLY A 369 13.13 20.13 -6.96
C GLY A 369 13.19 19.40 -8.31
N ASN A 370 14.37 18.87 -8.64
CA ASN A 370 14.61 18.12 -9.89
C ASN A 370 14.25 18.87 -11.19
N GLY A 371 14.27 20.20 -11.18
CA GLY A 371 13.92 21.03 -12.34
C GLY A 371 12.42 21.11 -12.63
N SER A 372 11.57 20.79 -11.67
CA SER A 372 10.12 20.97 -11.77
C SER A 372 9.66 22.13 -10.91
N TYR A 373 8.78 22.96 -11.46
CA TYR A 373 8.23 24.14 -10.81
C TYR A 373 6.71 24.11 -10.82
N LEU A 374 6.08 24.63 -9.77
CA LEU A 374 4.64 24.86 -9.70
C LEU A 374 4.37 26.37 -9.81
N VAL A 375 3.73 26.77 -10.90
CA VAL A 375 3.41 28.17 -11.19
C VAL A 375 1.94 28.43 -10.85
N PRO A 376 1.61 29.42 -9.99
CA PRO A 376 0.23 29.78 -9.69
C PRO A 376 -0.56 30.11 -10.95
N SER A 377 -1.73 29.53 -11.15
CA SER A 377 -2.55 29.78 -12.35
C SER A 377 -3.44 31.01 -12.25
N SER A 378 -3.68 31.53 -11.06
CA SER A 378 -4.57 32.66 -10.82
C SER A 378 -4.13 33.98 -11.42
N GLY A 379 -2.85 34.11 -11.81
CA GLY A 379 -2.31 35.27 -12.48
C GLY A 379 -2.21 35.15 -14.01
N LEU A 380 -2.49 33.98 -14.58
CA LEU A 380 -2.36 33.74 -16.01
C LEU A 380 -3.62 34.19 -16.76
N ALA A 381 -3.46 35.07 -17.76
CA ALA A 381 -4.59 35.49 -18.59
C ALA A 381 -5.22 34.27 -19.31
N GLY A 382 -6.55 34.14 -19.23
CA GLY A 382 -7.28 32.95 -19.65
C GLY A 382 -7.09 32.48 -21.09
N SER A 383 -6.62 33.37 -22.01
CA SER A 383 -6.32 33.02 -23.40
C SER A 383 -4.95 32.37 -23.61
N GLN A 384 -4.06 32.46 -22.65
CA GLN A 384 -2.68 31.93 -22.73
C GLN A 384 -2.55 30.51 -22.18
N LEU A 385 -3.55 30.05 -21.47
CA LEU A 385 -3.62 28.67 -20.94
C LEU A 385 -4.17 27.67 -21.97
N GLN A 386 -4.24 28.02 -23.25
CA GLN A 386 -4.73 27.09 -24.27
C GLN A 386 -3.69 26.02 -24.58
N SER A 387 -4.16 24.79 -24.48
CA SER A 387 -3.52 23.56 -24.94
C SER A 387 -2.14 23.27 -24.34
N THR A 388 -2.14 22.98 -23.12
CA THR A 388 -0.99 22.34 -22.52
C THR A 388 -1.12 20.84 -22.71
N THR A 389 -0.04 20.21 -23.10
CA THR A 389 0.07 18.75 -23.03
C THR A 389 -0.12 18.35 -21.57
N SER A 390 -1.13 17.54 -21.30
CA SER A 390 -1.32 17.00 -19.98
C SER A 390 -0.06 16.28 -19.52
N LYS A 391 0.47 16.63 -18.37
CA LYS A 391 1.48 15.80 -17.74
C LYS A 391 0.74 14.57 -17.18
N ASP A 392 0.88 13.44 -17.85
CA ASP A 392 0.35 12.18 -17.37
C ASP A 392 1.02 11.84 -16.04
N VAL A 393 0.26 11.43 -15.04
CA VAL A 393 0.81 10.89 -13.81
C VAL A 393 1.24 9.46 -14.08
N ASN A 394 2.55 9.24 -14.19
CA ASN A 394 3.13 7.91 -14.31
C ASN A 394 3.51 7.40 -12.93
N LEU A 395 2.96 6.26 -12.55
CA LEU A 395 3.29 5.58 -11.31
C LEU A 395 4.02 4.29 -11.62
N ASP A 396 5.16 4.09 -10.99
CA ASP A 396 5.78 2.78 -10.94
C ASP A 396 4.89 1.86 -10.10
N TYR A 397 4.42 0.77 -10.71
CA TYR A 397 3.52 -0.15 -10.03
C TYR A 397 4.33 -1.14 -9.20
N PRO A 398 4.05 -1.26 -7.90
CA PRO A 398 4.90 -2.01 -6.97
C PRO A 398 5.09 -3.46 -7.40
N SER A 399 6.34 -3.90 -7.53
CA SER A 399 6.71 -5.26 -7.94
C SER A 399 7.32 -6.13 -6.82
N SER A 400 7.49 -7.51 -6.79
CA SER A 400 8.03 -8.33 -5.66
C SER A 400 8.97 -9.48 -5.99
N LEU A 401 10.10 -9.59 -5.25
CA LEU A 401 10.88 -10.82 -5.17
C LEU A 401 10.37 -11.64 -3.98
N ARG A 402 9.98 -12.85 -4.26
CA ARG A 402 9.55 -13.84 -3.26
C ARG A 402 10.43 -15.07 -3.39
N LEU A 403 10.94 -15.55 -2.28
CA LEU A 403 11.66 -16.82 -2.18
C LEU A 403 10.99 -17.64 -1.09
N GLY A 404 10.68 -18.89 -1.37
CA GLY A 404 9.99 -19.75 -0.43
C GLY A 404 10.51 -21.17 -0.46
N ILE A 405 10.55 -21.78 0.71
CA ILE A 405 10.81 -23.22 0.85
C ILE A 405 9.68 -23.84 1.65
N SER A 406 9.30 -25.06 1.30
CA SER A 406 8.28 -25.78 2.06
C SER A 406 8.51 -27.29 2.02
N LYS A 407 7.99 -27.96 3.04
CA LYS A 407 7.95 -29.42 3.09
C LYS A 407 6.62 -29.87 3.65
N ASN A 408 6.03 -30.86 3.01
CA ASN A 408 4.91 -31.60 3.56
C ASN A 408 5.42 -32.76 4.42
N PHE A 409 4.96 -32.80 5.65
CA PHE A 409 5.20 -33.89 6.61
C PHE A 409 3.91 -34.69 6.72
N ASP A 410 3.86 -35.86 6.13
CA ASP A 410 2.66 -36.73 5.99
C ASP A 410 1.83 -36.90 7.26
N GLU A 411 2.49 -36.87 8.43
CA GLU A 411 1.82 -37.03 9.72
C GLU A 411 1.43 -35.71 10.41
N PHE A 412 1.88 -34.57 9.89
CA PHE A 412 1.69 -33.28 10.58
C PHE A 412 1.02 -32.22 9.72
N GLY A 413 1.42 -32.11 8.46
CA GLY A 413 1.01 -31.08 7.54
C GLY A 413 2.18 -30.33 6.92
N ILE A 414 1.96 -29.13 6.45
CA ILE A 414 2.92 -28.34 5.68
C ILE A 414 3.66 -27.35 6.58
N LEU A 415 4.98 -27.34 6.52
CA LEU A 415 5.83 -26.24 7.01
C LEU A 415 6.29 -25.40 5.83
N SER A 416 6.18 -24.08 5.92
CA SER A 416 6.63 -23.14 4.89
C SER A 416 7.41 -21.98 5.50
N ILE A 417 8.45 -21.55 4.80
CA ILE A 417 9.28 -20.39 5.14
C ILE A 417 9.45 -19.57 3.88
N ASP A 418 9.11 -18.29 3.95
CA ASP A 418 9.23 -17.36 2.83
C ASP A 418 10.04 -16.13 3.22
N MET A 419 10.80 -15.63 2.27
CA MET A 419 11.42 -14.32 2.32
C MET A 419 10.86 -13.46 1.18
N VAL A 420 10.33 -12.31 1.53
CA VAL A 420 9.77 -11.34 0.58
C VAL A 420 10.44 -10.01 0.78
N THR A 421 10.81 -9.36 -0.31
CA THR A 421 11.37 -8.00 -0.25
C THR A 421 10.73 -7.11 -1.30
N GLY A 422 10.60 -5.86 -0.97
CA GLY A 422 10.32 -4.75 -1.83
C GLY A 422 11.59 -4.03 -2.30
N PHE A 423 11.43 -3.08 -3.22
CA PHE A 423 12.52 -2.22 -3.67
C PHE A 423 12.18 -0.72 -3.53
N ASP A 424 10.95 -0.37 -3.17
CA ASP A 424 10.52 0.95 -2.70
C ASP A 424 9.60 0.83 -1.48
N ASP A 425 9.27 1.94 -0.86
CA ASP A 425 8.35 2.02 0.27
C ASP A 425 7.03 2.70 -0.13
N SER A 426 6.55 2.53 -1.38
CA SER A 426 5.34 3.14 -1.90
C SER A 426 4.16 2.14 -1.99
N PHE A 427 2.94 2.65 -1.86
CA PHE A 427 1.68 1.92 -2.10
C PHE A 427 1.60 0.53 -1.44
N GLY A 428 1.95 0.47 -0.16
CA GLY A 428 1.89 -0.77 0.61
C GLY A 428 3.07 -1.71 0.43
N ASN A 429 4.10 -1.25 -0.24
CA ASN A 429 5.35 -1.94 -0.41
C ASN A 429 6.34 -1.64 0.72
N SER A 430 7.44 -2.38 0.79
CA SER A 430 8.59 -2.08 1.65
C SER A 430 9.88 -2.63 1.09
N ASN A 431 10.92 -1.82 1.10
CA ASN A 431 12.28 -2.22 0.76
C ASN A 431 12.95 -3.07 1.85
N LYS A 432 12.27 -3.31 2.97
CA LYS A 432 12.73 -4.16 4.06
C LYS A 432 12.30 -5.60 3.81
N PHE A 433 13.22 -6.54 4.08
CA PHE A 433 12.91 -7.96 4.01
C PHE A 433 11.85 -8.36 5.04
N ARG A 434 10.85 -9.13 4.60
CA ARG A 434 9.90 -9.83 5.46
C ARG A 434 10.24 -11.32 5.43
N LEU A 435 10.58 -11.88 6.58
CA LEU A 435 10.73 -13.31 6.78
C LEU A 435 9.45 -13.85 7.41
N SER A 436 8.85 -14.85 6.78
CA SER A 436 7.64 -15.50 7.25
C SER A 436 7.90 -16.99 7.52
N ILE A 437 7.36 -17.51 8.61
CA ILE A 437 7.35 -18.94 8.92
C ILE A 437 5.94 -19.35 9.32
N ALA A 438 5.45 -20.45 8.75
CA ALA A 438 4.11 -20.91 9.03
C ALA A 438 3.94 -22.41 8.85
N THR A 439 2.89 -22.93 9.47
CA THR A 439 2.47 -24.32 9.32
C THR A 439 0.98 -24.39 9.02
N GLU A 440 0.60 -25.32 8.13
CA GLU A 440 -0.78 -25.74 7.89
C GLU A 440 -0.91 -27.17 8.41
N ILE A 441 -1.75 -27.35 9.43
CA ILE A 441 -1.97 -28.62 10.14
C ILE A 441 -3.29 -29.20 9.66
N ASP A 442 -3.26 -30.33 9.00
CA ASP A 442 -4.44 -31.07 8.49
C ASP A 442 -4.70 -32.40 9.23
N ARG A 443 -3.78 -32.78 10.12
CA ARG A 443 -3.87 -34.01 10.93
C ARG A 443 -5.14 -34.13 11.78
N VAL A 444 -5.67 -33.00 12.26
CA VAL A 444 -6.90 -33.01 13.11
C VAL A 444 -8.11 -33.43 12.27
N SER A 445 -8.18 -32.92 11.03
CA SER A 445 -9.14 -33.31 10.01
C SER A 445 -8.66 -32.79 8.67
N GLU A 446 -8.55 -33.63 7.65
CA GLU A 446 -8.23 -33.24 6.28
C GLU A 446 -9.20 -32.20 5.72
N ASN A 447 -10.43 -32.18 6.24
CA ASN A 447 -11.47 -31.21 5.86
C ASN A 447 -11.42 -29.92 6.68
N PHE A 448 -10.58 -29.85 7.72
CA PHE A 448 -10.52 -28.70 8.61
C PHE A 448 -9.06 -28.29 8.91
N PRO A 449 -8.30 -27.83 7.90
CA PRO A 449 -6.93 -27.39 8.14
C PRO A 449 -6.87 -26.16 9.04
N ILE A 450 -5.90 -26.17 9.97
CA ILE A 450 -5.58 -25.06 10.87
C ILE A 450 -4.23 -24.50 10.45
N ARG A 451 -4.12 -23.18 10.39
CA ARG A 451 -2.91 -22.48 9.99
C ARG A 451 -2.44 -21.55 11.09
N ILE A 452 -1.14 -21.57 11.32
CA ILE A 452 -0.48 -20.70 12.29
C ILE A 452 0.78 -20.15 11.62
N GLY A 453 0.97 -18.85 11.68
CA GLY A 453 2.13 -18.21 11.08
C GLY A 453 2.62 -17.00 11.85
N ALA A 454 3.88 -16.66 11.62
CA ALA A 454 4.50 -15.44 12.10
C ALA A 454 5.35 -14.83 10.99
N SER A 455 5.45 -13.51 10.94
CA SER A 455 6.41 -12.84 10.08
C SER A 455 7.14 -11.73 10.82
N PHE A 456 8.37 -11.43 10.36
CA PHE A 456 9.28 -10.47 10.96
C PHE A 456 9.88 -9.59 9.87
N GLY A 457 9.92 -8.29 10.12
CA GLY A 457 10.39 -7.30 9.16
C GLY A 457 9.34 -6.92 8.11
N GLY A 458 9.79 -6.25 7.04
CA GLY A 458 8.89 -5.64 6.06
C GLY A 458 8.31 -4.33 6.58
N ARG A 459 7.06 -4.04 6.23
CA ARG A 459 6.34 -2.81 6.63
C ARG A 459 6.16 -2.71 8.14
N GLN A 460 5.97 -3.84 8.82
CA GLN A 460 5.75 -3.90 10.26
C GLN A 460 6.80 -4.81 10.92
N PRO A 461 7.27 -4.47 12.13
CA PRO A 461 8.34 -5.23 12.80
C PRO A 461 8.02 -6.71 13.00
N SER A 462 6.77 -7.04 13.27
CA SER A 462 6.30 -8.41 13.41
C SER A 462 4.81 -8.55 13.11
N SER A 463 4.38 -9.73 12.72
CA SER A 463 2.96 -10.08 12.66
C SER A 463 2.74 -11.55 13.01
N TYR A 464 1.52 -11.87 13.47
CA TYR A 464 1.12 -13.20 13.89
C TYR A 464 -0.24 -13.53 13.32
N SER A 465 -0.34 -14.66 12.65
CA SER A 465 -1.56 -15.07 11.95
C SER A 465 -2.12 -16.38 12.47
N LEU A 466 -3.43 -16.49 12.37
CA LEU A 466 -4.20 -17.69 12.59
C LEU A 466 -5.22 -17.83 11.45
N GLY A 467 -5.31 -19.01 10.88
CA GLY A 467 -6.27 -19.31 9.83
C GLY A 467 -6.90 -20.69 10.03
N PHE A 468 -8.05 -20.87 9.45
CA PHE A 468 -8.67 -22.18 9.32
C PHE A 468 -9.42 -22.29 8.01
N GLY A 469 -9.47 -23.52 7.49
CA GLY A 469 -10.23 -23.87 6.32
C GLY A 469 -11.35 -24.84 6.65
N TYR A 470 -12.33 -24.92 5.78
CA TYR A 470 -13.34 -25.97 5.78
C TYR A 470 -13.59 -26.46 4.36
N LYS A 471 -13.40 -27.75 4.12
CA LYS A 471 -13.58 -28.39 2.83
C LYS A 471 -14.88 -29.22 2.85
N ALA A 472 -15.83 -28.87 2.01
CA ALA A 472 -17.12 -29.56 1.86
C ALA A 472 -17.24 -30.07 0.41
N GLY A 473 -16.66 -31.25 0.14
CA GLY A 473 -16.54 -31.74 -1.23
C GLY A 473 -15.70 -30.80 -2.09
N PRO A 474 -16.23 -30.26 -3.19
CA PRO A 474 -15.49 -29.32 -4.03
C PRO A 474 -15.43 -27.91 -3.47
N LEU A 475 -16.24 -27.58 -2.46
CA LEU A 475 -16.28 -26.25 -1.87
C LEU A 475 -15.21 -26.11 -0.77
N ASN A 476 -14.42 -25.05 -0.86
CA ASN A 476 -13.44 -24.68 0.15
C ASN A 476 -13.81 -23.31 0.71
N PHE A 477 -13.91 -23.23 2.02
CA PHE A 477 -14.06 -21.99 2.76
C PHE A 477 -12.81 -21.78 3.60
N ASP A 478 -12.18 -20.60 3.49
CA ASP A 478 -11.02 -20.22 4.31
C ASP A 478 -11.29 -18.91 5.02
N PHE A 479 -10.80 -18.83 6.24
CA PHE A 479 -10.74 -17.63 7.06
C PHE A 479 -9.32 -17.43 7.56
N GLY A 480 -8.84 -16.18 7.51
CA GLY A 480 -7.56 -15.79 8.05
C GLY A 480 -7.67 -14.51 8.88
N ARG A 481 -6.85 -14.44 9.90
CA ARG A 481 -6.69 -13.27 10.78
C ARG A 481 -5.22 -13.08 11.11
N LYS A 482 -4.74 -11.82 11.05
CA LYS A 482 -3.38 -11.44 11.40
C LYS A 482 -3.40 -10.22 12.32
N TYR A 483 -2.51 -10.19 13.30
CA TYR A 483 -2.23 -9.04 14.15
C TYR A 483 -0.81 -8.54 13.91
N TYR A 484 -0.65 -7.23 13.87
CA TYR A 484 0.61 -6.54 13.64
C TYR A 484 1.19 -5.99 14.93
N SER A 485 2.52 -6.12 15.10
CA SER A 485 3.30 -5.58 16.23
C SER A 485 2.83 -6.04 17.61
N GLY A 486 2.06 -7.14 17.69
CA GLY A 486 1.61 -7.74 18.95
C GLY A 486 0.86 -9.05 18.72
N ILE A 487 1.11 -10.05 19.58
CA ILE A 487 0.45 -11.37 19.50
C ILE A 487 -1.00 -11.28 20.01
N ILE A 488 -1.23 -10.44 21.03
CA ILE A 488 -2.54 -10.30 21.67
C ILE A 488 -3.25 -9.09 21.07
N ARG A 489 -4.54 -9.22 20.77
CA ARG A 489 -5.38 -8.17 20.19
C ARG A 489 -5.19 -6.78 20.82
N ASN A 490 -5.13 -6.73 22.13
CA ASN A 490 -5.05 -5.47 22.85
C ASN A 490 -3.70 -4.74 22.67
N LYS A 491 -2.61 -5.51 22.44
CA LYS A 491 -1.27 -4.95 22.22
C LYS A 491 -0.94 -4.75 20.76
N ALA A 492 -1.76 -5.30 19.85
CA ALA A 492 -1.57 -5.14 18.43
C ALA A 492 -1.82 -3.70 17.99
N LYS A 493 -1.00 -3.23 17.07
CA LYS A 493 -1.10 -1.90 16.44
C LYS A 493 -1.84 -1.96 15.09
N GLY A 494 -2.44 -3.10 14.77
CA GLY A 494 -3.25 -3.30 13.58
C GLY A 494 -3.73 -4.71 13.43
N ALA A 495 -4.67 -4.89 12.51
CA ALA A 495 -5.26 -6.19 12.19
C ALA A 495 -5.55 -6.33 10.70
N GLU A 496 -5.53 -7.56 10.25
CA GLU A 496 -5.89 -7.96 8.90
C GLU A 496 -6.83 -9.18 8.97
N PHE A 497 -7.85 -9.18 8.12
CA PHE A 497 -8.86 -10.23 8.03
C PHE A 497 -9.08 -10.61 6.58
N ALA A 498 -9.19 -11.90 6.32
CA ALA A 498 -9.52 -12.39 5.00
C ALA A 498 -10.54 -13.52 5.05
N LEU A 499 -11.40 -13.53 4.05
CA LEU A 499 -12.37 -14.60 3.78
C LEU A 499 -12.17 -15.06 2.34
N ASN A 500 -12.32 -16.35 2.11
CA ASN A 500 -12.26 -16.94 0.79
C ASN A 500 -13.26 -18.10 0.66
N LEU A 501 -13.99 -18.11 -0.44
CA LEU A 501 -14.85 -19.20 -0.86
C LEU A 501 -14.47 -19.62 -2.27
N SER A 502 -14.12 -20.88 -2.46
CA SER A 502 -13.66 -21.39 -3.75
C SER A 502 -14.19 -22.79 -4.05
N ILE A 503 -14.09 -23.17 -5.31
CA ILE A 503 -14.36 -24.51 -5.79
C ILE A 503 -13.07 -25.11 -6.34
N ASP A 504 -12.78 -26.35 -5.96
CA ASP A 504 -11.75 -27.19 -6.54
C ASP A 504 -12.36 -28.48 -7.08
N LEU A 505 -12.30 -28.68 -8.39
CA LEU A 505 -12.97 -29.77 -9.07
C LEU A 505 -11.96 -30.82 -9.54
N THR A 506 -11.43 -31.58 -8.59
CA THR A 506 -10.51 -32.69 -8.91
C THR A 506 -11.21 -33.88 -9.55
N ASP A 507 -12.50 -34.11 -9.25
CA ASP A 507 -13.25 -35.26 -9.79
C ASP A 507 -14.77 -34.98 -9.82
N PHE A 508 -15.27 -34.49 -10.93
CA PHE A 508 -16.70 -34.15 -11.10
C PHE A 508 -17.64 -35.35 -10.96
N LYS A 509 -17.15 -36.58 -11.10
CA LYS A 509 -17.99 -37.78 -11.11
C LYS A 509 -18.35 -38.35 -9.75
N ASN A 510 -17.67 -37.94 -8.66
CA ASN A 510 -17.78 -38.58 -7.37
C ASN A 510 -18.34 -37.71 -6.23
N TYR A 511 -18.72 -36.47 -6.49
CA TYR A 511 -19.19 -35.58 -5.42
C TYR A 511 -20.71 -35.66 -5.19
N SER A 512 -21.10 -36.36 -4.14
CA SER A 512 -22.35 -36.06 -3.44
C SER A 512 -22.05 -35.09 -2.30
N ILE A 513 -22.60 -33.87 -2.34
CA ILE A 513 -22.45 -32.87 -1.28
C ILE A 513 -23.10 -33.42 0.00
N LYS A 514 -22.30 -33.99 0.90
CA LYS A 514 -22.74 -34.38 2.24
C LYS A 514 -22.31 -33.28 3.21
N PHE A 515 -23.24 -32.43 3.59
CA PHE A 515 -23.04 -31.53 4.73
C PHE A 515 -22.99 -32.37 6.01
N GLY A 516 -21.79 -32.70 6.50
CA GLY A 516 -21.57 -33.39 7.75
C GLY A 516 -20.73 -32.56 8.70
N ILE A 517 -21.14 -32.51 9.98
CA ILE A 517 -20.28 -31.92 11.03
C ILE A 517 -19.00 -32.74 11.10
N PRO A 518 -17.81 -32.16 10.97
CA PRO A 518 -16.55 -32.91 11.02
C PRO A 518 -16.40 -33.62 12.37
N LYS A 519 -16.10 -34.92 12.34
CA LYS A 519 -15.71 -35.65 13.56
C LYS A 519 -14.28 -35.19 13.90
N ILE A 520 -14.14 -34.42 14.96
CA ILE A 520 -12.84 -34.03 15.50
C ILE A 520 -12.22 -35.25 16.17
N ASN A 521 -11.21 -35.87 15.57
CA ASN A 521 -10.40 -36.88 16.21
C ASN A 521 -9.35 -36.21 17.09
N LEU A 522 -9.69 -35.97 18.35
CA LEU A 522 -8.71 -35.50 19.32
C LEU A 522 -7.63 -36.58 19.54
N PRO A 523 -6.34 -36.23 19.40
CA PRO A 523 -5.26 -37.17 19.73
C PRO A 523 -5.38 -37.59 21.19
N LYS A 524 -5.29 -38.92 21.45
CA LYS A 524 -5.22 -39.43 22.82
C LYS A 524 -3.96 -38.84 23.46
N LEU A 525 -4.14 -38.02 24.49
CA LEU A 525 -3.03 -37.53 25.30
C LEU A 525 -2.21 -38.72 25.81
N PRO A 526 -0.88 -38.70 25.73
CA PRO A 526 -0.04 -39.74 26.30
C PRO A 526 -0.34 -39.83 27.80
N LYS A 527 -0.56 -41.05 28.29
CA LYS A 527 -0.70 -41.29 29.74
C LYS A 527 0.63 -40.92 30.39
N LEU A 528 0.61 -39.87 31.20
CA LEU A 528 1.74 -39.57 32.08
C LEU A 528 1.97 -40.78 32.98
N PRO A 529 3.19 -41.30 33.13
CA PRO A 529 3.48 -42.31 34.13
C PRO A 529 3.32 -41.69 35.52
N ILE A 530 2.42 -42.27 36.30
CA ILE A 530 2.29 -42.02 37.73
C ILE A 530 3.40 -42.76 38.45
#